data_25943aab2ff43e323d6c4f40537e263c
#
_entry.id   25943aab2ff43e323d6c4f40537e263c
#
_cell.length_a   1.000
_cell.length_b   1.000
_cell.length_c   1.000
_cell.angle_alpha   90.00
_cell.angle_beta   90.00
_cell.angle_gamma   90.00
#
_symmetry.space_group_name_H-M   'P 1'
#
loop_
_entity.id
_entity.type
_entity.pdbx_description
1 polymer ?
#
loop_
_entity_poly.entity_id
_entity_poly.type
_entity_poly.pdbx_seq_one_letter_code
_entity_poly.pdbx_strand_id
1 'polypeptide(L)'
;MQQILTNIVLDKTLSTEGYVVVPFLEESHVNTLRDFFFENHAKDIPGFYATAHSTDIAFRKKMNDKIKAVFENSITNYFHNCLALGGSYVVKSKSQEERLHPHQDWNIVDESKHRSFNIWVPLVDLNENNGAIRVVPRSHLWVDNYRGPNIPDYLGAFNENIWQHMQTLNMKAGEALIYDHRLFHASYPNKTDELRVATVFGIIPQEAQMYYYFGDGDAVNVYESSVDFFMEGNIQKGPEVLKKVNTISAPTLTKRALPDYINFQEVKETPIEEIKQVEEKTNRLGWLKKIFR
;
A
#
# COMPACT_ATOMS: atom_id res chain seq x y z
N MET A 1 16.86 5.73 13.19
CA MET A 1 15.41 5.40 13.27
C MET A 1 15.24 4.27 14.24
N GLN A 2 14.11 4.20 14.91
CA GLN A 2 13.80 3.15 15.87
C GLN A 2 13.69 1.78 15.15
N GLN A 3 14.25 0.76 15.77
CA GLN A 3 14.12 -0.62 15.30
C GLN A 3 12.67 -1.09 15.46
N ILE A 4 12.10 -1.72 14.45
CA ILE A 4 10.72 -2.23 14.49
C ILE A 4 10.65 -3.76 14.38
N LEU A 5 11.62 -4.39 13.69
CA LEU A 5 11.69 -5.85 13.63
C LEU A 5 12.56 -6.39 14.79
N THR A 6 12.13 -7.50 15.38
CA THR A 6 12.86 -8.19 16.46
C THR A 6 14.25 -8.64 16.02
N ASN A 7 14.37 -9.12 14.77
CA ASN A 7 15.64 -9.52 14.18
C ASN A 7 16.37 -8.29 13.61
N ILE A 8 17.51 -7.94 14.20
CA ILE A 8 18.29 -6.76 13.82
C ILE A 8 18.83 -6.81 12.38
N VAL A 9 19.12 -7.99 11.83
CA VAL A 9 19.60 -8.12 10.44
C VAL A 9 18.45 -7.82 9.47
N LEU A 10 17.27 -8.36 9.72
CA LEU A 10 16.06 -8.07 8.94
C LEU A 10 15.67 -6.58 9.04
N ASP A 11 15.77 -6.00 10.24
CA ASP A 11 15.46 -4.57 10.44
C ASP A 11 16.42 -3.66 9.67
N LYS A 12 17.72 -4.01 9.67
CA LYS A 12 18.71 -3.32 8.86
C LYS A 12 18.42 -3.45 7.37
N THR A 13 18.07 -4.64 6.89
CA THR A 13 17.69 -4.86 5.48
C THR A 13 16.45 -4.06 5.12
N LEU A 14 15.40 -4.08 5.96
CA LEU A 14 14.19 -3.28 5.78
C LEU A 14 14.52 -1.77 5.71
N SER A 15 15.47 -1.32 6.51
CA SER A 15 15.89 0.08 6.53
C SER A 15 16.72 0.48 5.30
N THR A 16 17.50 -0.44 4.72
CA THR A 16 18.36 -0.17 3.57
C THR A 16 17.68 -0.42 2.24
N GLU A 17 16.93 -1.50 2.11
CA GLU A 17 16.26 -1.89 0.86
C GLU A 17 14.81 -1.43 0.76
N GLY A 18 14.20 -1.06 1.90
CA GLY A 18 12.79 -0.66 1.99
C GLY A 18 11.84 -1.85 2.14
N TYR A 19 12.33 -3.07 2.07
CA TYR A 19 11.54 -4.29 2.23
C TYR A 19 12.37 -5.48 2.68
N VAL A 20 11.66 -6.49 3.20
CA VAL A 20 12.16 -7.86 3.42
C VAL A 20 11.07 -8.87 3.08
N VAL A 21 11.48 -10.06 2.66
CA VAL A 21 10.59 -11.21 2.50
C VAL A 21 10.96 -12.25 3.55
N VAL A 22 9.99 -12.71 4.31
CA VAL A 22 10.19 -13.66 5.41
C VAL A 22 9.10 -14.75 5.42
N PRO A 23 9.38 -15.98 5.89
CA PRO A 23 8.32 -16.92 6.26
C PRO A 23 7.44 -16.29 7.34
N PHE A 24 6.12 -16.29 7.16
CA PHE A 24 5.24 -15.56 8.07
C PHE A 24 4.04 -16.38 8.55
N LEU A 25 3.39 -17.11 7.67
CA LEU A 25 2.27 -17.98 7.97
C LEU A 25 2.59 -19.43 7.61
N GLU A 26 2.20 -20.34 8.48
CA GLU A 26 2.18 -21.76 8.17
C GLU A 26 1.04 -22.08 7.18
N GLU A 27 1.14 -23.21 6.47
CA GLU A 27 0.15 -23.66 5.49
C GLU A 27 -1.28 -23.74 6.06
N SER A 28 -1.44 -24.17 7.30
CA SER A 28 -2.73 -24.21 8.01
C SER A 28 -3.38 -22.83 8.13
N HIS A 29 -2.58 -21.79 8.41
CA HIS A 29 -3.04 -20.40 8.52
C HIS A 29 -3.38 -19.83 7.13
N VAL A 30 -2.57 -20.14 6.12
CA VAL A 30 -2.86 -19.76 4.71
C VAL A 30 -4.20 -20.34 4.27
N ASN A 31 -4.42 -21.65 4.50
CA ASN A 31 -5.68 -22.32 4.18
C ASN A 31 -6.85 -21.69 4.95
N THR A 32 -6.69 -21.43 6.25
CA THR A 32 -7.69 -20.77 7.07
C THR A 32 -8.14 -19.42 6.52
N LEU A 33 -7.20 -18.57 6.07
CA LEU A 33 -7.52 -17.27 5.48
C LEU A 33 -8.14 -17.40 4.10
N ARG A 34 -7.63 -18.32 3.26
CA ARG A 34 -8.13 -18.53 1.92
C ARG A 34 -9.57 -19.07 1.93
N ASP A 35 -9.83 -20.09 2.74
CA ASP A 35 -11.16 -20.71 2.85
C ASP A 35 -12.17 -19.71 3.41
N PHE A 36 -11.79 -18.95 4.45
CA PHE A 36 -12.63 -17.89 5.00
C PHE A 36 -12.99 -16.83 3.95
N PHE A 37 -12.03 -16.45 3.09
CA PHE A 37 -12.30 -15.52 2.01
C PHE A 37 -13.36 -16.08 1.05
N PHE A 38 -13.20 -17.31 0.57
CA PHE A 38 -14.13 -17.91 -0.39
C PHE A 38 -15.52 -18.22 0.21
N GLU A 39 -15.60 -18.49 1.50
CA GLU A 39 -16.89 -18.67 2.20
C GLU A 39 -17.70 -17.36 2.32
N ASN A 40 -17.03 -16.23 2.32
CA ASN A 40 -17.64 -14.93 2.65
C ASN A 40 -17.67 -13.95 1.48
N HIS A 41 -17.09 -14.29 0.34
CA HIS A 41 -17.01 -13.41 -0.82
C HIS A 41 -17.78 -13.96 -2.01
N ALA A 42 -18.40 -13.04 -2.81
CA ALA A 42 -18.99 -13.42 -4.08
C ALA A 42 -17.92 -13.98 -5.04
N LYS A 43 -18.30 -14.95 -5.87
CA LYS A 43 -17.35 -15.59 -6.81
C LYS A 43 -16.89 -14.66 -7.94
N ASP A 44 -17.72 -13.68 -8.31
CA ASP A 44 -17.44 -12.76 -9.40
C ASP A 44 -16.84 -11.46 -8.88
N ILE A 45 -15.50 -11.41 -8.87
CA ILE A 45 -14.74 -10.23 -8.51
C ILE A 45 -14.15 -9.66 -9.81
N PRO A 46 -14.56 -8.47 -10.26
CA PRO A 46 -14.01 -7.87 -11.46
C PRO A 46 -12.66 -7.18 -11.18
N GLY A 47 -11.61 -7.54 -11.91
CA GLY A 47 -10.33 -6.86 -11.89
C GLY A 47 -9.60 -6.92 -10.54
N PHE A 48 -9.07 -5.79 -10.09
CA PHE A 48 -8.48 -5.63 -8.76
C PHE A 48 -9.55 -5.24 -7.73
N TYR A 49 -9.53 -5.90 -6.59
CA TYR A 49 -10.45 -5.64 -5.49
C TYR A 49 -9.75 -5.69 -4.14
N ALA A 50 -10.11 -4.79 -3.23
CA ALA A 50 -9.71 -4.85 -1.83
C ALA A 50 -10.94 -4.82 -0.92
N THR A 51 -11.01 -5.69 0.10
CA THR A 51 -12.15 -5.71 1.03
C THR A 51 -12.28 -4.42 1.83
N ALA A 52 -11.20 -3.66 1.99
CA ALA A 52 -11.20 -2.32 2.57
C ALA A 52 -12.08 -1.31 1.79
N HIS A 53 -12.36 -1.56 0.50
CA HIS A 53 -13.20 -0.69 -0.33
C HIS A 53 -14.69 -1.04 -0.27
N SER A 54 -15.08 -2.09 0.44
CA SER A 54 -16.50 -2.42 0.62
C SER A 54 -17.21 -1.28 1.37
N THR A 55 -18.41 -0.94 0.93
CA THR A 55 -19.29 0.01 1.66
C THR A 55 -19.95 -0.63 2.88
N ASP A 56 -19.93 -1.96 2.98
CA ASP A 56 -20.40 -2.71 4.14
C ASP A 56 -19.32 -2.74 5.24
N ILE A 57 -19.50 -1.89 6.24
CA ILE A 57 -18.59 -1.76 7.38
C ILE A 57 -18.51 -3.07 8.18
N ALA A 58 -19.62 -3.77 8.35
CA ALA A 58 -19.64 -5.04 9.10
C ALA A 58 -18.83 -6.12 8.37
N PHE A 59 -18.95 -6.18 7.03
CA PHE A 59 -18.12 -7.04 6.20
C PHE A 59 -16.63 -6.69 6.30
N ARG A 60 -16.27 -5.40 6.18
CA ARG A 60 -14.88 -4.94 6.33
C ARG A 60 -14.31 -5.36 7.67
N LYS A 61 -15.06 -5.11 8.75
CA LYS A 61 -14.65 -5.49 10.10
C LYS A 61 -14.47 -7.01 10.24
N LYS A 62 -15.39 -7.80 9.71
CA LYS A 62 -15.31 -9.27 9.70
C LYS A 62 -14.04 -9.78 9.01
N MET A 63 -13.68 -9.19 7.85
CA MET A 63 -12.45 -9.54 7.12
C MET A 63 -11.19 -9.16 7.90
N ASN A 64 -11.16 -7.94 8.44
CA ASN A 64 -10.08 -7.46 9.28
C ASN A 64 -9.85 -8.32 10.52
N ASP A 65 -10.90 -8.61 11.27
CA ASP A 65 -10.82 -9.37 12.54
C ASP A 65 -10.26 -10.78 12.29
N LYS A 66 -10.65 -11.42 11.16
CA LYS A 66 -10.12 -12.73 10.79
C LYS A 66 -8.61 -12.66 10.48
N ILE A 67 -8.17 -11.68 9.68
CA ILE A 67 -6.76 -11.50 9.35
C ILE A 67 -5.96 -11.19 10.62
N LYS A 68 -6.45 -10.28 11.46
CA LYS A 68 -5.82 -9.89 12.73
C LYS A 68 -5.60 -11.10 13.64
N ALA A 69 -6.63 -11.93 13.82
CA ALA A 69 -6.54 -13.13 14.67
C ALA A 69 -5.51 -14.13 14.17
N VAL A 70 -5.41 -14.33 12.85
CA VAL A 70 -4.43 -15.27 12.25
C VAL A 70 -3.00 -14.69 12.29
N PHE A 71 -2.85 -13.37 12.17
CA PHE A 71 -1.56 -12.71 12.14
C PHE A 71 -0.93 -12.48 13.52
N GLU A 72 -1.71 -12.56 14.60
CA GLU A 72 -1.31 -12.16 15.95
C GLU A 72 0.02 -12.75 16.40
N ASN A 73 0.19 -14.07 16.28
CA ASN A 73 1.43 -14.75 16.69
C ASN A 73 2.63 -14.31 15.80
N SER A 74 2.42 -14.22 14.50
CA SER A 74 3.50 -13.80 13.60
C SER A 74 3.89 -12.34 13.83
N ILE A 75 2.91 -11.44 14.07
CA ILE A 75 3.20 -10.06 14.43
C ILE A 75 4.04 -10.01 15.70
N THR A 76 3.63 -10.73 16.75
CA THR A 76 4.38 -10.78 18.03
C THR A 76 5.80 -11.30 17.87
N ASN A 77 6.02 -12.25 16.95
CA ASN A 77 7.35 -12.83 16.70
C ASN A 77 8.26 -11.90 15.92
N TYR A 78 7.71 -11.20 14.93
CA TYR A 78 8.52 -10.38 14.00
C TYR A 78 8.66 -8.93 14.43
N PHE A 79 7.69 -8.39 15.19
CA PHE A 79 7.65 -6.97 15.52
C PHE A 79 7.70 -6.73 17.02
N HIS A 80 8.24 -5.60 17.41
CA HIS A 80 8.18 -5.09 18.77
C HIS A 80 7.84 -3.59 18.77
N ASN A 81 7.25 -3.10 19.88
CA ASN A 81 6.88 -1.69 20.03
C ASN A 81 6.10 -1.14 18.82
N CYS A 82 5.13 -1.91 18.34
CA CYS A 82 4.31 -1.53 17.19
C CYS A 82 2.82 -1.53 17.50
N LEU A 83 2.08 -0.73 16.77
CA LEU A 83 0.63 -0.73 16.69
C LEU A 83 0.20 -1.43 15.40
N ALA A 84 -0.58 -2.49 15.56
CA ALA A 84 -1.21 -3.22 14.47
C ALA A 84 -2.48 -2.49 14.02
N LEU A 85 -2.50 -1.98 12.81
CA LEU A 85 -3.59 -1.13 12.31
C LEU A 85 -4.80 -1.94 11.85
N GLY A 86 -4.55 -3.10 11.24
CA GLY A 86 -5.56 -3.95 10.66
C GLY A 86 -5.25 -4.33 9.24
N GLY A 87 -6.10 -5.19 8.65
CA GLY A 87 -5.85 -5.76 7.36
C GLY A 87 -7.08 -5.90 6.46
N SER A 88 -6.80 -6.14 5.19
CA SER A 88 -7.79 -6.43 4.17
C SER A 88 -7.30 -7.52 3.22
N TYR A 89 -8.23 -8.19 2.55
CA TYR A 89 -7.90 -9.01 1.40
C TYR A 89 -7.71 -8.12 0.18
N VAL A 90 -6.73 -8.45 -0.63
CA VAL A 90 -6.46 -7.83 -1.93
C VAL A 90 -6.42 -8.91 -3.00
N VAL A 91 -7.29 -8.77 -4.00
CA VAL A 91 -7.60 -9.84 -4.94
C VAL A 91 -7.44 -9.35 -6.36
N LYS A 92 -6.90 -10.20 -7.23
CA LYS A 92 -6.92 -9.98 -8.67
C LYS A 92 -7.63 -11.14 -9.35
N SER A 93 -8.68 -10.83 -10.11
CA SER A 93 -9.27 -11.73 -11.07
C SER A 93 -8.48 -11.73 -12.38
N LYS A 94 -8.84 -12.64 -13.28
CA LYS A 94 -8.22 -12.73 -14.59
C LYS A 94 -8.34 -11.43 -15.38
N SER A 95 -7.18 -10.92 -15.82
CA SER A 95 -7.08 -9.80 -16.76
C SER A 95 -5.78 -9.90 -17.54
N GLN A 96 -5.81 -9.64 -18.83
CA GLN A 96 -4.58 -9.66 -19.66
C GLN A 96 -3.76 -8.37 -19.52
N GLU A 97 -4.38 -7.27 -19.16
CA GLU A 97 -3.80 -5.92 -19.25
C GLU A 97 -3.77 -5.16 -17.91
N GLU A 98 -4.61 -5.52 -16.94
CA GLU A 98 -4.73 -4.79 -15.67
C GLU A 98 -3.56 -5.07 -14.73
N ARG A 99 -2.45 -4.38 -14.95
CA ARG A 99 -1.38 -4.29 -13.95
C ARG A 99 -1.70 -3.23 -12.90
N LEU A 100 -1.23 -3.40 -11.69
CA LEU A 100 -1.14 -2.29 -10.75
C LEU A 100 0.11 -1.49 -11.07
N HIS A 101 -0.05 -0.21 -11.39
CA HIS A 101 1.07 0.67 -11.76
C HIS A 101 2.02 0.90 -10.57
N PRO A 102 3.29 1.27 -10.82
CA PRO A 102 4.20 1.69 -9.78
C PRO A 102 3.60 2.81 -8.94
N HIS A 103 3.58 2.65 -7.63
CA HIS A 103 3.08 3.64 -6.69
C HIS A 103 3.74 3.47 -5.33
N GLN A 104 3.58 4.46 -4.48
CA GLN A 104 3.85 4.43 -3.05
C GLN A 104 2.53 4.45 -2.29
N ASP A 105 2.48 3.84 -1.12
CA ASP A 105 1.31 3.93 -0.25
C ASP A 105 1.19 5.32 0.39
N TRP A 106 0.00 5.65 0.89
CA TRP A 106 -0.26 6.93 1.53
C TRP A 106 0.54 7.13 2.80
N ASN A 107 0.87 8.40 3.10
CA ASN A 107 1.34 8.77 4.43
C ASN A 107 0.21 8.54 5.44
N ILE A 108 0.52 7.85 6.52
CA ILE A 108 -0.37 7.67 7.67
C ILE A 108 0.26 8.10 8.99
N VAL A 109 1.52 8.53 8.94
CA VAL A 109 2.29 9.07 10.05
C VAL A 109 3.11 10.28 9.58
N ASP A 110 3.70 11.03 10.51
CA ASP A 110 4.74 12.01 10.18
C ASP A 110 6.04 11.28 9.81
N GLU A 111 6.30 11.13 8.51
CA GLU A 111 7.44 10.36 7.98
C GLU A 111 8.80 11.04 8.22
N SER A 112 8.81 12.27 8.72
CA SER A 112 10.05 12.89 9.20
C SER A 112 10.53 12.30 10.54
N LYS A 113 9.62 11.65 11.29
CA LYS A 113 9.85 11.09 12.63
C LYS A 113 9.70 9.57 12.68
N HIS A 114 8.70 9.06 11.98
CA HIS A 114 8.29 7.66 12.04
C HIS A 114 8.18 7.05 10.65
N ARG A 115 8.23 5.72 10.58
CA ARG A 115 7.98 4.96 9.36
C ARG A 115 6.71 4.15 9.54
N SER A 116 5.97 3.96 8.46
CA SER A 116 4.84 3.04 8.40
C SER A 116 5.13 1.90 7.43
N PHE A 117 4.55 0.74 7.69
CA PHE A 117 4.85 -0.47 6.96
C PHE A 117 3.58 -1.24 6.63
N ASN A 118 3.61 -1.96 5.52
CA ASN A 118 2.65 -3.01 5.22
C ASN A 118 3.30 -4.39 5.31
N ILE A 119 2.52 -5.35 5.78
CA ILE A 119 2.78 -6.79 5.72
C ILE A 119 1.85 -7.32 4.63
N TRP A 120 2.38 -7.69 3.48
CA TRP A 120 1.61 -8.23 2.38
C TRP A 120 1.89 -9.74 2.24
N VAL A 121 0.86 -10.59 2.32
CA VAL A 121 1.00 -12.05 2.34
C VAL A 121 0.14 -12.67 1.24
N PRO A 122 0.73 -13.33 0.23
CA PRO A 122 -0.01 -14.09 -0.75
C PRO A 122 -0.57 -15.38 -0.11
N LEU A 123 -1.79 -15.73 -0.50
CA LEU A 123 -2.44 -16.98 -0.11
C LEU A 123 -2.38 -18.04 -1.23
N VAL A 124 -1.61 -17.76 -2.28
CA VAL A 124 -1.25 -18.64 -3.39
C VAL A 124 0.20 -18.40 -3.77
N ASP A 125 0.88 -19.37 -4.32
CA ASP A 125 2.24 -19.19 -4.86
C ASP A 125 2.22 -18.18 -6.01
N LEU A 126 3.17 -17.27 -6.04
CA LEU A 126 3.23 -16.18 -7.00
C LEU A 126 4.25 -16.40 -8.12
N ASN A 127 3.86 -15.99 -9.31
CA ASN A 127 4.71 -15.84 -10.48
C ASN A 127 4.19 -14.71 -11.38
N GLU A 128 4.90 -14.38 -12.45
CA GLU A 128 4.54 -13.29 -13.36
C GLU A 128 3.17 -13.47 -14.05
N ASN A 129 2.67 -14.70 -14.17
CA ASN A 129 1.41 -14.98 -14.83
C ASN A 129 0.20 -14.78 -13.92
N ASN A 130 0.36 -14.89 -12.59
CA ASN A 130 -0.75 -14.78 -11.65
C ASN A 130 -0.70 -13.50 -10.78
N GLY A 131 -0.01 -12.46 -11.23
CA GLY A 131 -0.03 -11.17 -10.57
C GLY A 131 1.00 -11.02 -9.45
N ALA A 132 2.21 -11.59 -9.63
CA ALA A 132 3.33 -11.37 -8.71
C ALA A 132 3.57 -9.89 -8.45
N ILE A 133 3.94 -9.58 -7.21
CA ILE A 133 4.29 -8.23 -6.81
C ILE A 133 5.70 -7.87 -7.30
N ARG A 134 5.88 -6.59 -7.61
CA ARG A 134 7.15 -6.01 -8.02
C ARG A 134 7.53 -4.86 -7.10
N VAL A 135 8.81 -4.66 -6.87
CA VAL A 135 9.34 -3.58 -6.03
C VAL A 135 10.54 -2.92 -6.69
N VAL A 136 10.81 -1.67 -6.36
CA VAL A 136 12.10 -1.05 -6.64
C VAL A 136 12.88 -0.97 -5.32
N PRO A 137 13.91 -1.78 -5.12
CA PRO A 137 14.73 -1.71 -3.91
C PRO A 137 15.25 -0.30 -3.68
N ARG A 138 15.26 0.16 -2.43
CA ARG A 138 15.78 1.47 -1.99
C ARG A 138 14.97 2.69 -2.46
N SER A 139 13.87 2.50 -3.18
CA SER A 139 13.06 3.62 -3.67
C SER A 139 12.36 4.43 -2.58
N HIS A 140 12.20 3.88 -1.37
CA HIS A 140 11.74 4.59 -0.18
C HIS A 140 12.69 5.73 0.26
N LEU A 141 13.90 5.79 -0.31
CA LEU A 141 14.88 6.84 -0.08
C LEU A 141 14.95 7.90 -1.18
N TRP A 142 14.15 7.78 -2.24
CA TRP A 142 14.26 8.63 -3.42
C TRP A 142 13.83 10.06 -3.17
N VAL A 143 12.69 10.22 -2.53
CA VAL A 143 12.04 11.52 -2.35
C VAL A 143 11.31 11.59 -1.02
N ASP A 144 11.15 12.80 -0.51
CA ASP A 144 10.14 13.13 0.49
C ASP A 144 8.99 13.85 -0.21
N ASN A 145 7.80 13.31 -0.08
CA ASN A 145 6.58 13.83 -0.63
C ASN A 145 5.40 13.48 0.25
N TYR A 146 4.35 14.27 0.15
CA TYR A 146 3.06 13.90 0.74
C TYR A 146 2.29 13.04 -0.26
N ARG A 147 1.61 12.02 0.26
CA ARG A 147 0.82 11.07 -0.50
C ARG A 147 -0.52 10.85 0.21
N GLY A 148 -1.60 10.91 -0.53
CA GLY A 148 -2.94 10.78 0.01
C GLY A 148 -3.99 11.17 -1.03
N PRO A 149 -5.27 11.11 -0.69
CA PRO A 149 -6.33 11.50 -1.61
C PRO A 149 -6.18 12.95 -2.08
N ASN A 150 -6.42 13.18 -3.36
CA ASN A 150 -6.30 14.47 -4.04
C ASN A 150 -4.89 15.10 -4.01
N ILE A 151 -3.88 14.37 -3.52
CA ILE A 151 -2.48 14.80 -3.61
C ILE A 151 -1.93 14.22 -4.91
N PRO A 152 -1.35 15.04 -5.80
CA PRO A 152 -0.80 14.55 -7.07
C PRO A 152 0.30 13.51 -6.87
N ASP A 153 0.30 12.47 -7.72
CA ASP A 153 1.45 11.56 -7.83
C ASP A 153 2.55 12.24 -8.65
N TYR A 154 3.51 12.85 -7.95
CA TYR A 154 4.61 13.59 -8.58
C TYR A 154 5.53 12.73 -9.46
N LEU A 155 5.54 11.42 -9.29
CA LEU A 155 6.36 10.50 -10.08
C LEU A 155 5.55 9.66 -11.07
N GLY A 156 4.24 9.85 -11.16
CA GLY A 156 3.35 9.11 -12.05
C GLY A 156 3.71 9.19 -13.52
N ALA A 157 4.26 10.32 -13.98
CA ALA A 157 4.78 10.48 -15.34
C ALA A 157 5.92 9.51 -15.69
N PHE A 158 6.64 9.00 -14.68
CA PHE A 158 7.77 8.07 -14.83
C PHE A 158 7.37 6.61 -14.60
N ASN A 159 6.11 6.28 -14.50
CA ASN A 159 5.63 4.93 -14.20
C ASN A 159 6.22 3.85 -15.13
N GLU A 160 6.36 4.13 -16.42
CA GLU A 160 6.96 3.17 -17.36
C GLU A 160 8.46 2.98 -17.11
N ASN A 161 9.19 4.06 -16.83
CA ASN A 161 10.60 3.99 -16.47
C ASN A 161 10.81 3.23 -15.17
N ILE A 162 9.99 3.53 -14.15
CA ILE A 162 10.02 2.84 -12.86
C ILE A 162 9.70 1.36 -13.06
N TRP A 163 8.67 1.03 -13.85
CA TRP A 163 8.28 -0.34 -14.14
C TRP A 163 9.43 -1.18 -14.71
N GLN A 164 10.22 -0.62 -15.64
CA GLN A 164 11.35 -1.32 -16.26
C GLN A 164 12.45 -1.70 -15.25
N HIS A 165 12.58 -0.94 -14.15
CA HIS A 165 13.61 -1.15 -13.14
C HIS A 165 13.10 -1.92 -11.90
N MET A 166 11.86 -2.39 -11.91
CA MET A 166 11.28 -3.16 -10.81
C MET A 166 11.74 -4.62 -10.83
N GLN A 167 12.01 -5.15 -9.66
CA GLN A 167 12.27 -6.56 -9.43
C GLN A 167 10.98 -7.32 -9.14
N THR A 168 10.81 -8.48 -9.75
CA THR A 168 9.70 -9.39 -9.48
C THR A 168 10.00 -10.24 -8.24
N LEU A 169 9.05 -10.31 -7.33
CA LEU A 169 9.11 -11.16 -6.15
C LEU A 169 8.25 -12.42 -6.39
N ASN A 170 8.92 -13.55 -6.66
CA ASN A 170 8.28 -14.86 -6.75
C ASN A 170 8.16 -15.44 -5.33
N MET A 171 7.05 -15.16 -4.68
CA MET A 171 6.81 -15.53 -3.29
C MET A 171 5.98 -16.81 -3.18
N LYS A 172 6.25 -17.58 -2.14
CA LYS A 172 5.39 -18.71 -1.75
C LYS A 172 4.21 -18.23 -0.92
N ALA A 173 3.10 -18.97 -0.99
CA ALA A 173 1.98 -18.74 -0.11
C ALA A 173 2.43 -18.79 1.35
N GLY A 174 2.05 -17.77 2.15
CA GLY A 174 2.45 -17.64 3.54
C GLY A 174 3.76 -16.90 3.80
N GLU A 175 4.58 -16.60 2.77
CA GLU A 175 5.66 -15.63 2.93
C GLU A 175 5.10 -14.21 3.03
N ALA A 176 5.68 -13.37 3.87
CA ALA A 176 5.32 -11.96 3.96
C ALA A 176 6.36 -11.07 3.27
N LEU A 177 5.88 -10.16 2.43
CA LEU A 177 6.59 -8.95 2.05
C LEU A 177 6.29 -7.89 3.10
N ILE A 178 7.27 -7.54 3.92
CA ILE A 178 7.20 -6.41 4.85
C ILE A 178 7.89 -5.24 4.17
N TYR A 179 7.18 -4.12 3.96
CA TYR A 179 7.74 -2.99 3.21
C TYR A 179 7.30 -1.63 3.75
N ASP A 180 8.18 -0.64 3.59
CA ASP A 180 7.94 0.77 3.89
C ASP A 180 6.90 1.35 2.93
N HIS A 181 5.93 2.13 3.41
CA HIS A 181 4.90 2.77 2.59
C HIS A 181 5.48 3.66 1.48
N ARG A 182 6.72 4.13 1.63
CA ARG A 182 7.44 4.91 0.60
C ARG A 182 8.10 4.04 -0.47
N LEU A 183 8.07 2.71 -0.36
CA LEU A 183 8.65 1.82 -1.37
C LEU A 183 7.78 1.83 -2.63
N PHE A 184 8.37 2.11 -3.79
CA PHE A 184 7.67 1.91 -5.06
C PHE A 184 7.43 0.43 -5.27
N HIS A 185 6.15 0.08 -5.39
CA HIS A 185 5.71 -1.28 -5.66
C HIS A 185 4.60 -1.29 -6.71
N ALA A 186 4.42 -2.45 -7.31
CA ALA A 186 3.48 -2.70 -8.39
C ALA A 186 3.11 -4.18 -8.44
N SER A 187 2.25 -4.59 -9.36
CA SER A 187 2.05 -6.02 -9.60
C SER A 187 1.64 -6.30 -11.04
N TYR A 188 2.03 -7.47 -11.55
CA TYR A 188 1.58 -7.97 -12.84
C TYR A 188 0.05 -8.14 -12.91
N PRO A 189 -0.53 -8.17 -14.11
CA PRO A 189 -1.89 -8.68 -14.27
C PRO A 189 -1.95 -10.15 -13.86
N ASN A 190 -3.10 -10.59 -13.41
CA ASN A 190 -3.38 -12.02 -13.26
C ASN A 190 -3.94 -12.57 -14.58
N LYS A 191 -3.16 -13.37 -15.29
CA LYS A 191 -3.52 -13.97 -16.59
C LYS A 191 -4.16 -15.36 -16.45
N THR A 192 -4.21 -15.88 -15.22
CA THR A 192 -4.76 -17.21 -14.93
C THR A 192 -6.26 -17.16 -14.66
N ASP A 193 -6.94 -18.31 -14.73
CA ASP A 193 -8.36 -18.42 -14.41
C ASP A 193 -8.64 -18.40 -12.90
N GLU A 194 -7.62 -18.64 -12.08
CA GLU A 194 -7.72 -18.64 -10.63
C GLU A 194 -7.57 -17.23 -10.05
N LEU A 195 -8.32 -16.94 -8.98
CA LEU A 195 -8.16 -15.68 -8.25
C LEU A 195 -6.80 -15.64 -7.54
N ARG A 196 -6.05 -14.57 -7.75
CA ARG A 196 -4.88 -14.28 -6.91
C ARG A 196 -5.36 -13.56 -5.65
N VAL A 197 -5.44 -14.32 -4.56
CA VAL A 197 -5.83 -13.80 -3.24
C VAL A 197 -4.57 -13.54 -2.41
N ALA A 198 -4.51 -12.38 -1.78
CA ALA A 198 -3.51 -12.00 -0.80
C ALA A 198 -4.15 -11.18 0.32
N THR A 199 -3.42 -10.96 1.40
CA THR A 199 -3.81 -10.05 2.47
C THR A 199 -2.78 -8.93 2.58
N VAL A 200 -3.21 -7.76 3.02
CA VAL A 200 -2.34 -6.64 3.41
C VAL A 200 -2.71 -6.19 4.81
N PHE A 201 -1.71 -5.83 5.62
CA PHE A 201 -1.88 -5.47 7.03
C PHE A 201 -0.92 -4.35 7.42
N GLY A 202 -1.46 -3.25 7.96
CA GLY A 202 -0.68 -2.06 8.31
C GLY A 202 -0.03 -2.14 9.71
N ILE A 203 1.20 -1.66 9.83
CA ILE A 203 1.98 -1.57 11.07
C ILE A 203 2.63 -0.19 11.16
N ILE A 204 2.58 0.42 12.35
CA ILE A 204 3.34 1.63 12.70
C ILE A 204 4.03 1.45 14.06
N PRO A 205 5.06 2.27 14.39
CA PRO A 205 5.60 2.32 15.76
C PRO A 205 4.51 2.68 16.78
N GLN A 206 4.58 2.09 17.98
CA GLN A 206 3.57 2.26 19.04
C GLN A 206 3.37 3.73 19.44
N GLU A 207 4.43 4.54 19.39
CA GLU A 207 4.41 5.95 19.77
C GLU A 207 3.99 6.88 18.61
N ALA A 208 3.83 6.36 17.39
CA ALA A 208 3.50 7.18 16.23
C ALA A 208 2.04 7.63 16.27
N GLN A 209 1.81 8.93 16.13
CA GLN A 209 0.48 9.47 15.90
C GLN A 209 0.06 9.21 14.45
N MET A 210 -1.16 8.70 14.26
CA MET A 210 -1.74 8.56 12.92
C MET A 210 -2.27 9.89 12.40
N TYR A 211 -2.06 10.10 11.09
CA TYR A 211 -2.56 11.25 10.36
C TYR A 211 -3.27 10.82 9.08
N TYR A 212 -4.16 11.68 8.61
CA TYR A 212 -4.77 11.63 7.29
C TYR A 212 -4.38 12.89 6.53
N TYR A 213 -3.69 12.70 5.40
CA TYR A 213 -3.24 13.78 4.52
C TYR A 213 -4.21 13.89 3.34
N PHE A 214 -4.71 15.07 3.09
CA PHE A 214 -5.73 15.32 2.07
C PHE A 214 -5.38 16.56 1.24
N GLY A 215 -5.31 16.40 -0.08
CA GLY A 215 -5.02 17.49 -1.01
C GLY A 215 -6.21 18.44 -1.15
N ASP A 216 -5.95 19.75 -1.05
CA ASP A 216 -6.91 20.82 -1.16
C ASP A 216 -6.31 21.96 -2.00
N GLY A 217 -6.57 21.94 -3.30
CA GLY A 217 -5.88 22.82 -4.25
C GLY A 217 -4.37 22.63 -4.23
N ASP A 218 -3.64 23.69 -3.91
CA ASP A 218 -2.18 23.68 -3.83
C ASP A 218 -1.67 23.43 -2.39
N ALA A 219 -2.54 22.98 -1.50
CA ALA A 219 -2.20 22.69 -0.12
C ALA A 219 -2.47 21.22 0.25
N VAL A 220 -1.82 20.76 1.30
CA VAL A 220 -2.12 19.49 1.96
C VAL A 220 -2.63 19.78 3.37
N ASN A 221 -3.87 19.43 3.63
CA ASN A 221 -4.47 19.47 4.95
C ASN A 221 -4.11 18.20 5.72
N VAL A 222 -3.68 18.36 6.97
CA VAL A 222 -3.28 17.28 7.87
C VAL A 222 -4.30 17.16 8.99
N TYR A 223 -4.83 15.97 9.19
CA TYR A 223 -5.83 15.67 10.19
C TYR A 223 -5.33 14.60 11.15
N GLU A 224 -5.61 14.75 12.46
CA GLU A 224 -5.44 13.64 13.41
C GLU A 224 -6.35 12.49 13.01
N SER A 225 -5.82 11.27 12.98
CA SER A 225 -6.55 10.09 12.54
C SER A 225 -6.37 8.92 13.50
N SER A 226 -7.11 7.86 13.27
CA SER A 226 -7.07 6.62 14.06
C SER A 226 -7.30 5.40 13.18
N VAL A 227 -7.08 4.21 13.75
CA VAL A 227 -7.40 2.94 13.09
C VAL A 227 -8.88 2.90 12.68
N ASP A 228 -9.78 3.34 13.54
CA ASP A 228 -11.23 3.31 13.29
C ASP A 228 -11.60 4.17 12.08
N PHE A 229 -10.97 5.33 11.90
CA PHE A 229 -11.21 6.15 10.71
C PHE A 229 -10.92 5.38 9.41
N PHE A 230 -9.79 4.67 9.35
CA PHE A 230 -9.44 3.89 8.17
C PHE A 230 -10.29 2.63 8.01
N MET A 231 -10.69 1.98 9.11
CA MET A 231 -11.46 0.75 9.07
C MET A 231 -12.97 0.97 8.90
N GLU A 232 -13.53 1.98 9.53
CA GLU A 232 -14.96 2.26 9.58
C GLU A 232 -15.36 3.49 8.78
N GLY A 233 -14.45 4.45 8.64
CA GLY A 233 -14.67 5.69 7.90
C GLY A 233 -14.83 5.49 6.41
N ASN A 234 -15.55 6.38 5.78
CA ASN A 234 -15.55 6.49 4.33
C ASN A 234 -14.44 7.47 3.93
N ILE A 235 -13.24 6.93 3.70
CA ILE A 235 -12.06 7.70 3.30
C ILE A 235 -12.36 8.62 2.10
N GLN A 236 -13.31 8.22 1.26
CA GLN A 236 -13.72 8.96 0.05
C GLN A 236 -14.55 10.21 0.34
N LYS A 237 -15.25 10.24 1.48
CA LYS A 237 -16.06 11.40 1.87
C LYS A 237 -15.23 12.54 2.44
N GLY A 238 -13.91 12.32 2.57
CA GLY A 238 -13.01 13.30 3.14
C GLY A 238 -13.01 13.31 4.68
N PRO A 239 -12.25 14.22 5.26
CA PRO A 239 -11.94 14.22 6.69
C PRO A 239 -12.95 15.00 7.55
N GLU A 240 -14.22 15.12 7.14
CA GLU A 240 -15.23 15.97 7.83
C GLU A 240 -15.40 15.65 9.32
N VAL A 241 -15.13 14.40 9.71
CA VAL A 241 -15.21 13.95 11.11
C VAL A 241 -13.89 14.03 11.87
N LEU A 242 -12.81 14.46 11.20
CA LEU A 242 -11.47 14.50 11.77
C LEU A 242 -11.10 15.93 12.21
N LYS A 243 -10.23 16.00 13.21
CA LYS A 243 -9.66 17.28 13.67
C LYS A 243 -8.48 17.66 12.76
N LYS A 244 -8.64 18.75 12.01
CA LYS A 244 -7.55 19.36 11.25
C LYS A 244 -6.53 19.97 12.21
N VAL A 245 -5.27 19.58 12.05
CA VAL A 245 -4.16 20.03 12.91
C VAL A 245 -3.13 20.89 12.19
N ASN A 246 -3.06 20.77 10.85
CA ASN A 246 -2.11 21.54 10.07
C ASN A 246 -2.59 21.76 8.63
N THR A 247 -2.03 22.75 7.96
CA THR A 247 -2.11 22.95 6.51
C THR A 247 -0.71 23.24 6.00
N ILE A 248 -0.27 22.46 5.03
CA ILE A 248 1.03 22.62 4.38
C ILE A 248 0.77 23.31 3.05
N SER A 249 1.12 24.59 2.97
CA SER A 249 0.96 25.37 1.75
C SER A 249 2.08 25.03 0.76
N ALA A 250 1.70 24.80 -0.50
CA ALA A 250 2.62 24.49 -1.59
C ALA A 250 3.64 23.37 -1.21
N PRO A 251 3.15 22.14 -0.91
CA PRO A 251 4.03 21.04 -0.55
C PRO A 251 5.02 20.78 -1.68
N THR A 252 6.29 20.63 -1.34
CA THR A 252 7.35 20.41 -2.32
C THR A 252 7.82 18.97 -2.28
N LEU A 253 8.06 18.41 -3.47
CA LEU A 253 8.81 17.19 -3.61
C LEU A 253 10.29 17.48 -3.30
N THR A 254 10.85 16.80 -2.32
CA THR A 254 12.28 16.95 -1.99
C THR A 254 13.04 15.73 -2.49
N LYS A 255 13.96 15.96 -3.44
CA LYS A 255 14.88 14.94 -3.95
C LYS A 255 15.87 14.54 -2.86
N ARG A 256 16.04 13.22 -2.65
CA ARG A 256 17.11 12.65 -1.81
C ARG A 256 18.08 11.80 -2.63
N ALA A 257 17.65 10.63 -3.06
CA ALA A 257 18.46 9.62 -3.75
C ALA A 257 17.81 9.15 -5.05
N LEU A 258 17.23 10.09 -5.82
CA LEU A 258 16.53 9.80 -7.06
C LEU A 258 17.50 9.23 -8.10
N PRO A 259 17.15 8.13 -8.80
CA PRO A 259 18.01 7.54 -9.81
C PRO A 259 18.07 8.39 -11.08
N ASP A 260 19.13 8.22 -11.88
CA ASP A 260 19.39 9.03 -13.07
C ASP A 260 18.34 8.86 -14.19
N TYR A 261 17.60 7.73 -14.19
CA TYR A 261 16.53 7.51 -15.17
C TYR A 261 15.24 8.29 -14.86
N ILE A 262 15.20 9.05 -13.76
CA ILE A 262 14.13 9.98 -13.42
C ILE A 262 14.67 11.40 -13.45
N ASN A 263 14.27 12.18 -14.47
CA ASN A 263 14.68 13.56 -14.58
C ASN A 263 13.90 14.46 -13.61
N PHE A 264 14.56 14.84 -12.54
CA PHE A 264 13.93 15.65 -11.48
C PHE A 264 13.47 17.04 -11.95
N GLN A 265 14.09 17.60 -12.98
CA GLN A 265 13.67 18.90 -13.52
C GLN A 265 12.31 18.76 -14.23
N GLU A 266 12.12 17.68 -14.99
CA GLU A 266 10.82 17.38 -15.60
C GLU A 266 9.72 17.22 -14.55
N VAL A 267 10.02 16.57 -13.41
CA VAL A 267 9.06 16.46 -12.29
C VAL A 267 8.64 17.82 -11.75
N LYS A 268 9.60 18.76 -11.60
CA LYS A 268 9.32 20.10 -11.06
C LYS A 268 8.60 21.02 -12.06
N GLU A 269 8.86 20.84 -13.33
CA GLU A 269 8.33 21.69 -14.40
C GLU A 269 6.95 21.24 -14.87
N THR A 270 6.51 20.03 -14.50
CA THR A 270 5.18 19.54 -14.87
C THR A 270 4.11 20.28 -14.05
N PRO A 271 3.23 21.09 -14.66
CA PRO A 271 2.15 21.77 -13.95
C PRO A 271 1.24 20.74 -13.27
N ILE A 272 0.74 21.07 -12.08
CA ILE A 272 -0.20 20.22 -11.32
C ILE A 272 -1.43 19.84 -12.16
N GLU A 273 -1.88 20.73 -13.05
CA GLU A 273 -2.98 20.46 -13.97
C GLU A 273 -2.65 19.37 -15.01
N GLU A 274 -1.42 19.28 -15.50
CA GLU A 274 -0.98 18.20 -16.40
C GLU A 274 -0.83 16.89 -15.65
N ILE A 275 -0.33 16.91 -14.40
CA ILE A 275 -0.27 15.74 -13.53
C ILE A 275 -1.68 15.19 -13.31
N LYS A 276 -2.66 16.05 -12.99
CA LYS A 276 -4.08 15.66 -12.86
C LYS A 276 -4.66 15.09 -14.16
N GLN A 277 -4.26 15.61 -15.33
CA GLN A 277 -4.72 15.09 -16.62
C GLN A 277 -4.12 13.72 -16.96
N VAL A 278 -2.86 13.46 -16.57
CA VAL A 278 -2.22 12.14 -16.70
C VAL A 278 -2.91 11.15 -15.77
N GLU A 279 -3.18 11.53 -14.53
CA GLU A 279 -3.96 10.73 -13.59
C GLU A 279 -5.38 10.46 -14.09
N GLU A 280 -6.08 11.46 -14.67
CA GLU A 280 -7.39 11.26 -15.27
C GLU A 280 -7.36 10.36 -16.51
N LYS A 281 -6.33 10.43 -17.34
CA LYS A 281 -6.15 9.51 -18.49
C LYS A 281 -5.81 8.10 -18.02
N THR A 282 -4.96 7.97 -17.04
CA THR A 282 -4.60 6.68 -16.42
C THR A 282 -5.81 6.11 -15.66
N ASN A 283 -6.60 6.98 -15.02
CA ASN A 283 -7.85 6.65 -14.34
C ASN A 283 -9.02 6.40 -15.31
N ARG A 284 -9.01 6.93 -16.56
CA ARG A 284 -9.99 6.62 -17.62
C ARG A 284 -9.88 5.18 -18.11
N LEU A 285 -8.78 4.48 -17.86
CA LEU A 285 -8.69 3.03 -17.94
C LEU A 285 -9.48 2.32 -16.83
N GLY A 286 -10.23 3.05 -16.04
CA GLY A 286 -11.51 2.60 -15.44
C GLY A 286 -11.44 1.94 -14.08
N TRP A 287 -10.28 1.70 -13.48
CA TRP A 287 -10.27 0.94 -12.23
C TRP A 287 -10.24 1.80 -10.96
N LEU A 288 -9.60 2.97 -10.95
CA LEU A 288 -9.67 3.86 -9.78
C LEU A 288 -11.07 4.46 -9.57
N LYS A 289 -11.82 4.76 -10.64
CA LYS A 289 -13.24 5.13 -10.50
C LYS A 289 -14.13 3.98 -10.02
N LYS A 290 -13.73 2.71 -10.21
CA LYS A 290 -14.43 1.53 -9.64
C LYS A 290 -13.98 1.22 -8.22
N ILE A 291 -12.79 1.64 -7.82
CA ILE A 291 -12.27 1.53 -6.46
C ILE A 291 -12.99 2.55 -5.54
N PHE A 292 -13.46 3.66 -6.12
CA PHE A 292 -14.03 4.79 -5.39
C PHE A 292 -15.55 5.02 -5.64
N ARG A 293 -16.27 4.02 -6.21
CA ARG A 293 -17.76 4.03 -6.24
C ARG A 293 -18.34 2.97 -5.34
#